data_861669a3d203749033bf1ada51e54568
#
_entry.id   861669a3d203749033bf1ada51e54568
#
_cell.length_a   1.000
_cell.length_b   1.000
_cell.length_c   1.000
_cell.angle_alpha   90.00
_cell.angle_beta   90.00
_cell.angle_gamma   90.00
#
_symmetry.space_group_name_H-M   'P 1'
#
loop_
_entity.id
_entity.type
_entity.pdbx_description
1 polymer ?
#
loop_
_entity_poly.entity_id
_entity_poly.type
_entity_poly.pdbx_seq_one_letter_code
_entity_poly.pdbx_strand_id
1 'polypeptide(L)'
;MNLTEITRAEIASPSDLMTWAEHLERLNVEQGPMLFRGQAETYANLQPTLARATQGGAHDAAALLERRLIGNFRTHYRDLKTLPADMPSADDVGARSDVDVLSLMQHYEVPSRLLDWSASVWVAAYFACASSASKDAELWFVDSSLLDLTPDELPASAVRERIAASIGGRPAEYHPRWGMPLLAVVEPASNARLAAQHGRLTASDNATVDHAQLLWRLATLRHGNER
;
A
#
# COMPACT_ATOMS: atom_id res chain seq x y z
N MET A 1 -8.24 -21.67 -12.62
CA MET A 1 -9.13 -20.71 -11.93
C MET A 1 -8.73 -19.36 -12.50
N ASN A 2 -9.58 -18.70 -13.24
CA ASN A 2 -9.29 -17.37 -13.78
C ASN A 2 -9.41 -16.38 -12.62
N LEU A 3 -8.38 -15.63 -12.29
CA LEU A 3 -8.40 -14.59 -11.23
C LEU A 3 -9.27 -13.37 -11.60
N THR A 4 -10.15 -13.52 -12.54
CA THR A 4 -11.13 -12.50 -12.93
C THR A 4 -12.25 -12.33 -11.88
N GLU A 5 -12.32 -13.21 -10.89
CA GLU A 5 -13.29 -13.10 -9.80
C GLU A 5 -12.56 -12.83 -8.48
N ILE A 6 -13.09 -11.91 -7.70
CA ILE A 6 -12.64 -11.69 -6.33
C ILE A 6 -12.98 -12.95 -5.56
N THR A 7 -11.94 -13.71 -5.25
CA THR A 7 -12.08 -15.02 -4.61
C THR A 7 -11.79 -14.88 -3.13
N ARG A 8 -12.68 -15.42 -2.31
CA ARG A 8 -12.48 -15.59 -0.88
C ARG A 8 -12.42 -17.08 -0.57
N ALA A 9 -11.39 -17.50 0.17
CA ALA A 9 -11.26 -18.87 0.64
C ALA A 9 -10.87 -18.91 2.11
N GLU A 10 -11.31 -19.93 2.81
CA GLU A 10 -10.89 -20.21 4.17
C GLU A 10 -9.66 -21.13 4.14
N ILE A 11 -8.65 -20.78 4.93
CA ILE A 11 -7.44 -21.57 5.13
C ILE A 11 -7.49 -22.11 6.56
N ALA A 12 -7.92 -23.35 6.71
CA ALA A 12 -8.17 -23.97 8.01
C ALA A 12 -6.96 -24.73 8.56
N SER A 13 -5.95 -25.00 7.74
CA SER A 13 -4.79 -25.81 8.13
C SER A 13 -3.50 -25.33 7.46
N PRO A 14 -2.32 -25.68 8.01
CA PRO A 14 -1.03 -25.45 7.34
C PRO A 14 -0.95 -26.07 5.95
N SER A 15 -1.60 -27.23 5.74
CA SER A 15 -1.63 -27.90 4.43
C SER A 15 -2.45 -27.08 3.42
N ASP A 16 -3.54 -26.46 3.84
CA ASP A 16 -4.33 -25.57 2.97
C ASP A 16 -3.52 -24.35 2.58
N LEU A 17 -2.79 -23.75 3.55
CA LEU A 17 -1.90 -22.62 3.28
C LEU A 17 -0.82 -23.00 2.25
N MET A 18 -0.20 -24.17 2.38
CA MET A 18 0.81 -24.66 1.42
C MET A 18 0.21 -24.77 0.01
N THR A 19 -0.95 -25.41 -0.10
CA THR A 19 -1.66 -25.58 -1.39
C THR A 19 -2.01 -24.25 -2.02
N TRP A 20 -2.53 -23.31 -1.24
CA TRP A 20 -2.86 -21.97 -1.70
C TRP A 20 -1.61 -21.17 -2.10
N ALA A 21 -0.54 -21.22 -1.31
CA ALA A 21 0.70 -20.53 -1.62
C ALA A 21 1.31 -21.02 -2.93
N GLU A 22 1.40 -22.34 -3.13
CA GLU A 22 1.88 -22.94 -4.39
C GLU A 22 1.01 -22.53 -5.60
N HIS A 23 -0.30 -22.43 -5.40
CA HIS A 23 -1.21 -21.97 -6.43
C HIS A 23 -0.97 -20.50 -6.78
N LEU A 24 -0.84 -19.63 -5.79
CA LEU A 24 -0.60 -18.20 -5.97
C LEU A 24 0.79 -17.92 -6.56
N GLU A 25 1.81 -18.68 -6.18
CA GLU A 25 3.14 -18.59 -6.80
C GLU A 25 3.12 -18.97 -8.29
N ARG A 26 2.34 -19.99 -8.64
CA ARG A 26 2.14 -20.37 -10.04
C ARG A 26 1.45 -19.26 -10.83
N LEU A 27 0.39 -18.66 -10.28
CA LEU A 27 -0.30 -17.53 -10.89
C LEU A 27 0.63 -16.31 -11.06
N ASN A 28 1.50 -16.05 -10.09
CA ASN A 28 2.51 -15.00 -10.17
C ASN A 28 3.48 -15.18 -11.35
N VAL A 29 3.76 -16.43 -11.73
CA VAL A 29 4.59 -16.74 -12.90
C VAL A 29 3.80 -16.67 -14.20
N GLU A 30 2.56 -17.16 -14.23
CA GLU A 30 1.75 -17.32 -15.43
C GLU A 30 1.01 -16.04 -15.86
N GLN A 31 0.54 -15.25 -14.89
CA GLN A 31 -0.35 -14.11 -15.14
C GLN A 31 0.30 -12.74 -14.86
N GLY A 32 1.48 -12.72 -14.26
CA GLY A 32 2.20 -11.51 -13.93
C GLY A 32 2.34 -11.28 -12.41
N PRO A 33 3.07 -10.24 -12.02
CA PRO A 33 3.47 -10.05 -10.63
C PRO A 33 2.26 -9.83 -9.72
N MET A 34 2.20 -10.64 -8.66
CA MET A 34 1.21 -10.54 -7.59
C MET A 34 1.75 -9.77 -6.40
N LEU A 35 0.88 -9.08 -5.71
CA LEU A 35 1.16 -8.46 -4.43
C LEU A 35 0.36 -9.14 -3.33
N PHE A 36 1.01 -9.36 -2.19
CA PHE A 36 0.44 -10.08 -1.04
C PHE A 36 0.53 -9.21 0.22
N ARG A 37 -0.47 -9.31 1.08
CA ARG A 37 -0.48 -8.64 2.38
C ARG A 37 -1.14 -9.52 3.43
N GLY A 38 -0.45 -9.74 4.55
CA GLY A 38 -1.00 -10.40 5.74
C GLY A 38 -1.52 -9.39 6.75
N GLN A 39 -2.65 -9.69 7.36
CA GLN A 39 -3.23 -8.95 8.49
C GLN A 39 -3.52 -9.94 9.62
N ALA A 40 -3.07 -9.61 10.82
CA ALA A 40 -3.19 -10.49 11.99
C ALA A 40 -4.62 -10.62 12.55
N GLU A 41 -5.55 -9.84 12.03
CA GLU A 41 -6.97 -9.90 12.36
C GLU A 41 -7.80 -9.66 11.10
N THR A 42 -9.05 -10.13 11.13
CA THR A 42 -10.02 -9.98 10.04
C THR A 42 -10.64 -8.59 10.10
N TYR A 43 -10.09 -7.65 9.39
CA TYR A 43 -10.61 -6.26 9.37
C TYR A 43 -11.59 -6.01 8.23
N ALA A 44 -11.64 -6.87 7.23
CA ALA A 44 -12.41 -6.71 5.99
C ALA A 44 -12.15 -5.37 5.25
N ASN A 45 -11.04 -4.71 5.55
CA ASN A 45 -10.62 -3.45 4.94
C ASN A 45 -9.09 -3.36 4.83
N LEU A 46 -8.63 -2.46 3.98
CA LEU A 46 -7.21 -2.14 3.76
C LEU A 46 -6.95 -0.66 4.04
N GLN A 47 -7.27 -0.22 5.24
CA GLN A 47 -7.09 1.17 5.65
C GLN A 47 -5.62 1.45 6.03
N PRO A 48 -4.99 2.48 5.43
CA PRO A 48 -3.69 2.99 5.87
C PRO A 48 -3.71 3.47 7.33
N THR A 49 -2.54 3.52 7.96
CA THR A 49 -2.42 3.94 9.37
C THR A 49 -2.91 5.37 9.60
N LEU A 50 -2.72 6.27 8.64
CA LEU A 50 -3.22 7.64 8.70
C LEU A 50 -4.75 7.69 8.71
N ALA A 51 -5.41 6.90 7.85
CA ALA A 51 -6.87 6.81 7.81
C ALA A 51 -7.43 6.30 9.15
N ARG A 52 -6.80 5.29 9.75
CA ARG A 52 -7.17 4.78 11.08
C ARG A 52 -6.95 5.83 12.18
N ALA A 53 -5.81 6.52 12.17
CA ALA A 53 -5.48 7.56 13.15
C ALA A 53 -6.44 8.75 13.09
N THR A 54 -6.99 9.04 11.92
CA THR A 54 -7.98 10.12 11.72
C THR A 54 -9.42 9.63 11.77
N GLN A 55 -9.65 8.36 12.15
CA GLN A 55 -10.97 7.72 12.24
C GLN A 55 -11.82 7.88 10.97
N GLY A 56 -11.20 7.82 9.80
CA GLY A 56 -11.88 8.02 8.52
C GLY A 56 -12.39 9.45 8.29
N GLY A 57 -11.80 10.43 8.97
CA GLY A 57 -12.15 11.84 8.85
C GLY A 57 -11.97 12.40 7.43
N ALA A 58 -12.29 13.67 7.25
CA ALA A 58 -12.17 14.32 5.94
C ALA A 58 -10.73 14.26 5.40
N HIS A 59 -10.60 14.00 4.10
CA HIS A 59 -9.32 13.94 3.40
C HIS A 59 -8.43 15.16 3.69
N ASP A 60 -8.98 16.36 3.64
CA ASP A 60 -8.22 17.59 3.82
C ASP A 60 -7.59 17.69 5.22
N ALA A 61 -8.31 17.25 6.27
CA ALA A 61 -7.78 17.21 7.63
C ALA A 61 -6.64 16.18 7.75
N ALA A 62 -6.80 15.00 7.17
CA ALA A 62 -5.78 13.96 7.15
C ALA A 62 -4.55 14.39 6.36
N ALA A 63 -4.73 15.01 5.19
CA ALA A 63 -3.64 15.51 4.37
C ALA A 63 -2.88 16.66 5.06
N LEU A 64 -3.59 17.54 5.80
CA LEU A 64 -2.93 18.57 6.60
C LEU A 64 -2.12 17.97 7.76
N LEU A 65 -2.66 16.94 8.43
CA LEU A 65 -1.93 16.20 9.46
C LEU A 65 -0.67 15.55 8.88
N GLU A 66 -0.79 14.86 7.74
CA GLU A 66 0.34 14.23 7.05
C GLU A 66 1.45 15.24 6.71
N ARG A 67 1.09 16.41 6.16
CA ARG A 67 2.04 17.49 5.91
C ARG A 67 2.79 17.91 7.18
N ARG A 68 2.08 18.08 8.28
CA ARG A 68 2.69 18.43 9.58
C ARG A 68 3.62 17.32 10.07
N LEU A 69 3.22 16.06 9.93
CA LEU A 69 4.04 14.92 10.32
C LEU A 69 5.32 14.86 9.48
N ILE A 70 5.26 15.05 8.15
CA ILE A 70 6.44 15.11 7.26
C ILE A 70 7.37 16.25 7.70
N GLY A 71 6.84 17.45 7.92
CA GLY A 71 7.64 18.60 8.33
C GLY A 71 8.32 18.38 9.69
N ASN A 72 7.59 17.88 10.67
CA ASN A 72 8.11 17.54 11.99
C ASN A 72 9.16 16.43 11.90
N PHE A 73 8.90 15.38 11.11
CA PHE A 73 9.86 14.28 10.92
C PHE A 73 11.17 14.79 10.36
N ARG A 74 11.15 15.58 9.28
CA ARG A 74 12.36 16.18 8.67
C ARG A 74 13.14 17.03 9.66
N THR A 75 12.44 17.82 10.49
CA THR A 75 13.07 18.66 11.51
C THR A 75 13.74 17.81 12.58
N HIS A 76 13.00 16.88 13.21
CA HIS A 76 13.55 16.04 14.29
C HIS A 76 14.59 15.04 13.80
N TYR A 77 14.45 14.54 12.56
CA TYR A 77 15.46 13.66 11.96
C TYR A 77 16.83 14.33 11.86
N ARG A 78 16.85 15.63 11.57
CA ARG A 78 18.09 16.43 11.55
C ARG A 78 18.74 16.56 12.93
N ASP A 79 17.95 16.49 13.99
CA ASP A 79 18.43 16.61 15.36
C ASP A 79 18.94 15.29 15.95
N LEU A 80 18.78 14.16 15.25
CA LEU A 80 19.28 12.87 15.70
C LEU A 80 20.80 12.84 15.67
N LYS A 81 21.41 12.63 16.84
CA LYS A 81 22.87 12.62 17.02
C LYS A 81 23.54 11.38 16.44
N THR A 82 22.80 10.27 16.36
CA THR A 82 23.31 8.99 15.88
C THR A 82 22.23 8.30 15.06
N LEU A 83 22.53 8.00 13.81
CA LEU A 83 21.68 7.23 12.92
C LEU A 83 22.25 5.80 12.77
N PRO A 84 21.41 4.77 12.69
CA PRO A 84 21.86 3.44 12.25
C PRO A 84 22.57 3.55 10.89
N ALA A 85 23.54 2.65 10.66
CA ALA A 85 24.41 2.71 9.46
C ALA A 85 23.65 2.51 8.13
N ASP A 86 22.49 1.88 8.19
CA ASP A 86 21.59 1.63 7.05
C ASP A 86 20.57 2.75 6.79
N MET A 87 20.62 3.81 7.60
CA MET A 87 19.70 4.93 7.48
C MET A 87 20.32 6.09 6.68
N PRO A 88 19.49 6.80 5.87
CA PRO A 88 19.97 7.95 5.11
C PRO A 88 20.44 9.08 6.05
N SER A 89 21.37 9.90 5.57
CA SER A 89 21.80 11.08 6.31
C SER A 89 20.67 12.11 6.45
N ALA A 90 20.80 13.05 7.36
CA ALA A 90 19.82 14.13 7.53
C ALA A 90 19.68 15.01 6.29
N ASP A 91 20.78 15.25 5.58
CA ASP A 91 20.79 16.03 4.34
C ASP A 91 20.09 15.25 3.22
N ASP A 92 20.30 13.92 3.14
CA ASP A 92 19.60 13.05 2.21
C ASP A 92 18.10 13.09 2.44
N VAL A 93 17.64 13.01 3.70
CA VAL A 93 16.22 13.09 4.05
C VAL A 93 15.63 14.46 3.69
N GLY A 94 16.39 15.53 3.86
CA GLY A 94 16.01 16.88 3.45
C GLY A 94 15.75 17.00 1.95
N ALA A 95 16.53 16.32 1.13
CA ALA A 95 16.45 16.33 -0.33
C ALA A 95 15.42 15.34 -0.92
N ARG A 96 14.92 14.37 -0.14
CA ARG A 96 13.98 13.33 -0.60
C ARG A 96 12.61 13.89 -0.91
N SER A 97 11.90 13.22 -1.82
CA SER A 97 10.48 13.46 -2.07
C SER A 97 9.64 13.19 -0.81
N ASP A 98 8.45 13.76 -0.74
CA ASP A 98 7.52 13.49 0.37
C ASP A 98 7.09 12.02 0.42
N VAL A 99 6.99 11.33 -0.72
CA VAL A 99 6.72 9.88 -0.80
C VAL A 99 7.83 9.08 -0.12
N ASP A 100 9.11 9.42 -0.40
CA ASP A 100 10.25 8.75 0.22
C ASP A 100 10.30 8.99 1.73
N VAL A 101 9.98 10.22 2.15
CA VAL A 101 9.90 10.56 3.58
C VAL A 101 8.77 9.81 4.27
N LEU A 102 7.59 9.68 3.64
CA LEU A 102 6.49 8.88 4.17
C LEU A 102 6.87 7.41 4.34
N SER A 103 7.59 6.84 3.37
CA SER A 103 8.10 5.46 3.48
C SER A 103 9.06 5.30 4.65
N LEU A 104 9.95 6.28 4.85
CA LEU A 104 10.87 6.30 5.98
C LEU A 104 10.12 6.47 7.31
N MET A 105 9.15 7.37 7.38
CA MET A 105 8.29 7.59 8.54
C MET A 105 7.55 6.32 8.94
N GLN A 106 7.04 5.56 7.97
CA GLN A 106 6.35 4.29 8.21
C GLN A 106 7.28 3.25 8.84
N HIS A 107 8.57 3.24 8.51
CA HIS A 107 9.56 2.42 9.18
C HIS A 107 9.65 2.70 10.70
N TYR A 108 9.37 3.94 11.10
CA TYR A 108 9.30 4.38 12.50
C TYR A 108 7.87 4.39 13.07
N GLU A 109 6.95 3.66 12.43
CA GLU A 109 5.55 3.53 12.87
C GLU A 109 4.77 4.85 12.89
N VAL A 110 5.25 5.88 12.22
CA VAL A 110 4.51 7.14 12.06
C VAL A 110 3.35 6.91 11.09
N PRO A 111 2.13 7.37 11.42
CA PRO A 111 0.98 7.20 10.54
C PRO A 111 1.21 7.78 9.14
N SER A 112 0.92 6.99 8.11
CA SER A 112 1.04 7.37 6.70
C SER A 112 -0.15 6.86 5.88
N ARG A 113 -0.33 7.41 4.66
CA ARG A 113 -1.29 6.91 3.68
C ARG A 113 -0.82 5.68 2.92
N LEU A 114 0.39 5.25 3.16
CA LEU A 114 0.98 4.12 2.47
C LEU A 114 0.47 2.80 3.07
N LEU A 115 0.35 1.79 2.22
CA LEU A 115 0.00 0.45 2.62
C LEU A 115 1.06 -0.52 2.11
N ASP A 116 1.62 -1.35 3.01
CA ASP A 116 2.66 -2.33 2.69
C ASP A 116 2.08 -3.55 2.00
N TRP A 117 2.83 -4.02 1.02
CA TRP A 117 2.63 -5.30 0.34
C TRP A 117 3.97 -6.03 0.22
N SER A 118 3.92 -7.31 -0.01
CA SER A 118 5.06 -8.14 -0.35
C SER A 118 4.87 -8.81 -1.69
N ALA A 119 5.93 -9.00 -2.45
CA ALA A 119 5.94 -9.87 -3.63
C ALA A 119 6.03 -11.37 -3.25
N SER A 120 6.09 -11.70 -1.94
CA SER A 120 6.15 -13.06 -1.43
C SER A 120 4.92 -13.39 -0.60
N VAL A 121 4.19 -14.44 -1.00
CA VAL A 121 3.06 -14.97 -0.25
C VAL A 121 3.49 -15.42 1.16
N TRP A 122 4.70 -15.97 1.31
CA TRP A 122 5.22 -16.47 2.58
C TRP A 122 5.51 -15.34 3.57
N VAL A 123 6.03 -14.21 3.08
CA VAL A 123 6.21 -13.00 3.91
C VAL A 123 4.86 -12.46 4.36
N ALA A 124 3.87 -12.43 3.50
CA ALA A 124 2.52 -12.03 3.87
C ALA A 124 1.88 -12.98 4.88
N ALA A 125 2.02 -14.30 4.69
CA ALA A 125 1.55 -15.31 5.64
C ALA A 125 2.23 -15.18 7.01
N TYR A 126 3.55 -14.89 7.04
CA TYR A 126 4.25 -14.61 8.28
C TYR A 126 3.61 -13.43 9.04
N PHE A 127 3.34 -12.31 8.37
CA PHE A 127 2.69 -11.16 9.00
C PHE A 127 1.26 -11.44 9.46
N ALA A 128 0.53 -12.27 8.73
CA ALA A 128 -0.80 -12.71 9.15
C ALA A 128 -0.74 -13.50 10.45
N CYS A 129 0.29 -14.33 10.64
CA CYS A 129 0.41 -15.23 11.80
C CYS A 129 1.22 -14.65 12.97
N ALA A 130 1.97 -13.54 12.77
CA ALA A 130 3.01 -13.10 13.71
C ALA A 130 2.49 -12.53 15.03
N SER A 131 1.25 -12.07 15.12
CA SER A 131 0.83 -11.26 16.27
C SER A 131 -0.28 -11.86 17.13
N SER A 132 -0.98 -12.90 16.74
CA SER A 132 -2.02 -13.50 17.58
C SER A 132 -2.36 -14.93 17.19
N ALA A 133 -2.26 -15.85 18.16
CA ALA A 133 -2.72 -17.24 17.99
C ALA A 133 -4.23 -17.43 18.27
N SER A 134 -4.95 -16.37 18.63
CA SER A 134 -6.34 -16.49 19.14
C SER A 134 -7.41 -15.88 18.23
N LYS A 135 -7.02 -15.29 17.09
CA LYS A 135 -7.94 -14.65 16.15
C LYS A 135 -7.68 -15.13 14.74
N ASP A 136 -8.73 -15.10 13.93
CA ASP A 136 -8.59 -15.34 12.50
C ASP A 136 -7.80 -14.19 11.85
N ALA A 137 -6.86 -14.56 10.98
CA ALA A 137 -6.05 -13.65 10.20
C ALA A 137 -6.55 -13.56 8.75
N GLU A 138 -6.11 -12.54 8.04
CA GLU A 138 -6.41 -12.36 6.61
C GLU A 138 -5.13 -12.34 5.77
N LEU A 139 -5.18 -13.01 4.63
CA LEU A 139 -4.18 -12.90 3.58
C LEU A 139 -4.85 -12.32 2.33
N TRP A 140 -4.42 -11.12 1.96
CA TRP A 140 -4.84 -10.43 0.75
C TRP A 140 -3.87 -10.71 -0.38
N PHE A 141 -4.38 -10.83 -1.59
CA PHE A 141 -3.58 -10.88 -2.79
C PHE A 141 -4.24 -10.10 -3.92
N VAL A 142 -3.44 -9.51 -4.79
CA VAL A 142 -3.90 -8.72 -5.92
C VAL A 142 -2.93 -8.87 -7.09
N ASP A 143 -3.46 -9.01 -8.30
CA ASP A 143 -2.70 -8.87 -9.53
C ASP A 143 -2.24 -7.41 -9.66
N SER A 144 -0.92 -7.17 -9.68
CA SER A 144 -0.38 -5.81 -9.71
C SER A 144 -0.76 -5.05 -10.98
N SER A 145 -1.06 -5.74 -12.08
CA SER A 145 -1.53 -5.11 -13.31
C SER A 145 -2.87 -4.39 -13.15
N LEU A 146 -3.62 -4.73 -12.10
CA LEU A 146 -4.83 -4.01 -11.71
C LEU A 146 -4.52 -2.58 -11.28
N LEU A 147 -3.35 -2.35 -10.68
CA LEU A 147 -2.88 -1.05 -10.22
C LEU A 147 -2.30 -0.18 -11.35
N ASP A 148 -2.06 -0.80 -12.51
CA ASP A 148 -1.66 -0.09 -13.73
C ASP A 148 -2.86 0.37 -14.56
N LEU A 149 -4.09 -0.01 -14.15
CA LEU A 149 -5.31 0.51 -14.75
C LEU A 149 -5.43 2.00 -14.43
N THR A 150 -5.37 2.78 -15.46
CA THR A 150 -5.44 4.24 -15.36
C THR A 150 -6.64 4.78 -16.12
N PRO A 151 -7.30 5.82 -15.62
CA PRO A 151 -8.34 6.50 -16.38
C PRO A 151 -7.75 7.15 -17.63
N ASP A 152 -8.47 7.04 -18.74
CA ASP A 152 -8.18 7.76 -20.00
C ASP A 152 -6.73 7.59 -20.50
N GLU A 153 -6.16 6.40 -20.38
CA GLU A 153 -4.82 6.09 -20.86
C GLU A 153 -3.72 6.98 -20.26
N LEU A 154 -3.94 7.52 -19.05
CA LEU A 154 -2.89 8.23 -18.33
C LEU A 154 -1.71 7.27 -18.10
N PRO A 155 -0.48 7.68 -18.41
CA PRO A 155 0.67 6.84 -18.10
C PRO A 155 0.80 6.68 -16.58
N ALA A 156 1.27 5.51 -16.11
CA ALA A 156 1.45 5.23 -14.68
C ALA A 156 2.33 6.28 -13.97
N SER A 157 3.26 6.94 -14.69
CA SER A 157 4.03 8.08 -14.17
C SER A 157 3.13 9.26 -13.78
N ALA A 158 2.15 9.62 -14.61
CA ALA A 158 1.24 10.73 -14.32
C ALA A 158 0.34 10.43 -13.10
N VAL A 159 -0.07 9.16 -12.92
CA VAL A 159 -0.79 8.74 -11.71
C VAL A 159 0.08 8.90 -10.48
N ARG A 160 1.33 8.44 -10.52
CA ARG A 160 2.29 8.58 -9.41
C ARG A 160 2.58 10.06 -9.10
N GLU A 161 2.77 10.89 -10.11
CA GLU A 161 2.97 12.33 -9.95
C GLU A 161 1.76 13.01 -9.29
N ARG A 162 0.54 12.62 -9.68
CA ARG A 162 -0.69 13.12 -9.08
C ARG A 162 -0.82 12.71 -7.62
N ILE A 163 -0.52 11.45 -7.28
CA ILE A 163 -0.48 10.98 -5.90
C ILE A 163 0.56 11.77 -5.11
N ALA A 164 1.78 11.93 -5.63
CA ALA A 164 2.83 12.71 -4.98
C ALA A 164 2.41 14.17 -4.77
N ALA A 165 1.74 14.79 -5.73
CA ALA A 165 1.24 16.16 -5.62
C ALA A 165 0.10 16.30 -4.57
N SER A 166 -0.65 15.24 -4.29
CA SER A 166 -1.70 15.24 -3.27
C SER A 166 -1.16 15.17 -1.85
N ILE A 167 0.08 14.69 -1.69
CA ILE A 167 0.76 14.66 -0.39
C ILE A 167 1.04 16.10 0.03
N GLY A 168 0.57 16.46 1.21
CA GLY A 168 0.76 17.82 1.69
C GLY A 168 -0.41 18.76 1.47
N GLY A 169 -1.62 18.25 1.19
CA GLY A 169 -2.87 19.01 1.37
C GLY A 169 -3.45 19.67 0.13
N ARG A 170 -3.16 19.16 -1.06
CA ARG A 170 -3.99 19.50 -2.21
C ARG A 170 -5.26 18.63 -2.16
N PRO A 171 -6.45 19.18 -2.46
CA PRO A 171 -7.67 18.41 -2.55
C PRO A 171 -7.50 17.26 -3.53
N ALA A 172 -8.02 16.09 -3.18
CA ALA A 172 -8.15 15.01 -4.14
C ALA A 172 -9.20 15.44 -5.19
N GLU A 173 -8.73 15.86 -6.35
CA GLU A 173 -9.61 16.06 -7.49
C GLU A 173 -9.95 14.69 -8.05
N TYR A 174 -11.18 14.23 -7.83
CA TYR A 174 -11.65 13.00 -8.45
C TYR A 174 -11.53 13.10 -9.96
N HIS A 175 -11.01 12.02 -10.57
CA HIS A 175 -10.96 12.01 -12.03
C HIS A 175 -12.40 12.07 -12.58
N PRO A 176 -12.73 13.03 -13.48
CA PRO A 176 -14.11 13.29 -13.91
C PRO A 176 -14.83 12.04 -14.44
N ARG A 177 -14.10 11.14 -15.08
CA ARG A 177 -14.66 9.95 -15.72
C ARG A 177 -14.83 8.77 -14.77
N TRP A 178 -13.94 8.63 -13.76
CA TRP A 178 -13.99 7.50 -12.83
C TRP A 178 -14.72 7.85 -11.53
N GLY A 179 -14.81 9.11 -11.17
CA GLY A 179 -15.47 9.56 -9.95
C GLY A 179 -14.91 8.96 -8.67
N MET A 180 -13.64 8.49 -8.70
CA MET A 180 -12.99 7.84 -7.58
C MET A 180 -11.53 8.29 -7.45
N PRO A 181 -10.94 8.17 -6.24
CA PRO A 181 -9.52 8.39 -6.04
C PRO A 181 -8.66 7.43 -6.86
N LEU A 182 -7.44 7.84 -7.18
CA LEU A 182 -6.43 7.01 -7.81
C LEU A 182 -5.71 6.14 -6.78
N LEU A 183 -5.26 4.98 -7.22
CA LEU A 183 -4.41 4.07 -6.45
C LEU A 183 -3.26 3.61 -7.33
N ALA A 184 -2.04 3.63 -6.82
CA ALA A 184 -0.88 3.13 -7.56
C ALA A 184 0.16 2.50 -6.63
N VAL A 185 1.00 1.65 -7.22
CA VAL A 185 2.25 1.24 -6.59
C VAL A 185 3.21 2.43 -6.60
N VAL A 186 3.77 2.74 -5.44
CA VAL A 186 4.84 3.71 -5.28
C VAL A 186 6.12 2.98 -4.93
N GLU A 187 7.21 3.38 -5.56
CA GLU A 187 8.54 2.82 -5.32
C GLU A 187 9.29 3.78 -4.39
N PRO A 188 9.39 3.44 -3.09
CA PRO A 188 10.17 4.26 -2.18
C PRO A 188 11.65 4.07 -2.46
N ALA A 189 12.45 5.05 -2.09
CA ALA A 189 13.89 4.86 -2.00
C ALA A 189 14.16 3.62 -1.13
N SER A 190 14.94 2.66 -1.67
CA SER A 190 15.15 1.37 -1.05
C SER A 190 15.77 1.49 0.34
N ASN A 191 15.24 0.74 1.29
CA ASN A 191 15.89 0.44 2.56
C ASN A 191 16.07 -1.07 2.70
N ALA A 192 17.00 -1.52 3.53
CA ALA A 192 17.33 -2.93 3.69
C ALA A 192 16.12 -3.77 4.14
N ARG A 193 15.25 -3.22 5.00
CA ARG A 193 14.04 -3.91 5.48
C ARG A 193 13.04 -4.12 4.34
N LEU A 194 12.77 -3.10 3.55
CA LEU A 194 11.83 -3.19 2.42
C LEU A 194 12.33 -4.20 1.38
N ALA A 195 13.65 -4.19 1.10
CA ALA A 195 14.28 -5.16 0.23
C ALA A 195 14.16 -6.59 0.77
N ALA A 196 14.44 -6.82 2.06
CA ALA A 196 14.33 -8.13 2.69
C ALA A 196 12.91 -8.70 2.71
N GLN A 197 11.91 -7.82 2.73
CA GLN A 197 10.49 -8.19 2.70
C GLN A 197 9.93 -8.30 1.28
N HIS A 198 10.76 -8.12 0.25
CA HIS A 198 10.28 -7.93 -1.12
C HIS A 198 9.14 -6.91 -1.20
N GLY A 199 9.28 -5.85 -0.39
CA GLY A 199 8.22 -4.90 -0.09
C GLY A 199 7.86 -4.03 -1.30
N ARG A 200 6.57 -3.75 -1.38
CA ARG A 200 5.97 -2.76 -2.29
C ARG A 200 5.03 -1.91 -1.46
N LEU A 201 4.82 -0.68 -1.89
CA LEU A 201 3.89 0.22 -1.24
C LEU A 201 2.81 0.65 -2.21
N THR A 202 1.56 0.71 -1.75
CA THR A 202 0.51 1.40 -2.48
C THR A 202 0.16 2.71 -1.80
N ALA A 203 -0.19 3.71 -2.61
CA ALA A 203 -0.67 5.00 -2.17
C ALA A 203 -1.88 5.43 -3.00
N SER A 204 -2.76 6.21 -2.37
CA SER A 204 -3.87 6.88 -3.04
C SER A 204 -3.70 8.40 -2.97
N ASP A 205 -4.26 9.12 -3.94
CA ASP A 205 -4.39 10.58 -3.89
C ASP A 205 -5.39 11.05 -2.82
N ASN A 206 -6.18 10.14 -2.25
CA ASN A 206 -7.01 10.37 -1.07
C ASN A 206 -6.40 9.70 0.16
N ALA A 207 -6.03 10.50 1.17
CA ALA A 207 -5.31 10.04 2.35
C ALA A 207 -6.13 9.15 3.30
N THR A 208 -7.45 9.13 3.18
CA THR A 208 -8.35 8.41 4.10
C THR A 208 -9.10 7.26 3.45
N VAL A 209 -8.89 7.03 2.16
CA VAL A 209 -9.61 5.99 1.44
C VAL A 209 -9.16 4.59 1.85
N ASP A 210 -10.10 3.68 1.92
CA ASP A 210 -9.84 2.25 2.05
C ASP A 210 -9.37 1.69 0.70
N HIS A 211 -8.13 1.19 0.64
CA HIS A 211 -7.57 0.62 -0.58
C HIS A 211 -8.34 -0.61 -1.06
N ALA A 212 -9.00 -1.37 -0.18
CA ALA A 212 -9.84 -2.48 -0.59
C ALA A 212 -10.98 -2.00 -1.49
N GLN A 213 -11.63 -0.89 -1.15
CA GLN A 213 -12.72 -0.33 -1.96
C GLN A 213 -12.22 0.09 -3.35
N LEU A 214 -11.01 0.66 -3.45
CA LEU A 214 -10.42 1.03 -4.74
C LEU A 214 -10.07 -0.18 -5.58
N LEU A 215 -9.47 -1.21 -4.98
CA LEU A 215 -9.13 -2.47 -5.66
C LEU A 215 -10.40 -3.17 -6.20
N TRP A 216 -11.47 -3.19 -5.41
CA TRP A 216 -12.76 -3.72 -5.85
C TRP A 216 -13.32 -2.97 -7.06
N ARG A 217 -13.25 -1.64 -7.05
CA ARG A 217 -13.72 -0.82 -8.17
C ARG A 217 -12.85 -1.02 -9.42
N LEU A 218 -11.53 -1.07 -9.28
CA LEU A 218 -10.61 -1.35 -10.39
C LEU A 218 -10.89 -2.72 -11.01
N ALA A 219 -11.08 -3.75 -10.20
CA ALA A 219 -11.46 -5.07 -10.69
C ALA A 219 -12.78 -5.05 -11.48
N THR A 220 -13.79 -4.33 -10.98
CA THR A 220 -15.08 -4.18 -11.67
C THR A 220 -14.94 -3.46 -13.01
N LEU A 221 -14.10 -2.41 -13.08
CA LEU A 221 -13.86 -1.66 -14.32
C LEU A 221 -13.13 -2.51 -15.35
N ARG A 222 -12.15 -3.32 -14.95
CA ARG A 222 -11.44 -4.26 -15.82
C ARG A 222 -12.41 -5.21 -16.51
N HIS A 223 -13.32 -5.82 -15.75
CA HIS A 223 -14.32 -6.74 -16.29
C HIS A 223 -15.42 -6.06 -17.11
N GLY A 224 -15.74 -4.82 -16.81
CA GLY A 224 -16.72 -4.04 -17.57
C GLY A 224 -16.24 -3.64 -18.97
N ASN A 225 -14.93 -3.49 -19.14
CA ASN A 225 -14.31 -3.14 -20.42
C ASN A 225 -14.05 -4.38 -21.33
N GLU A 226 -14.15 -5.59 -20.80
CA GLU A 226 -13.99 -6.85 -21.55
C GLU A 226 -15.32 -7.35 -22.17
N ARG A 227 -16.43 -6.62 -22.02
CA ARG A 227 -17.74 -6.87 -22.63
C ARG A 227 -18.03 -5.88 -23.73
#